data_87612f722e11b03b9cb689e18bb1a6ce
#
_entry.id   87612f722e11b03b9cb689e18bb1a6ce
#
_cell.length_a   1.000
_cell.length_b   1.000
_cell.length_c   1.000
_cell.angle_alpha   90.00
_cell.angle_beta   90.00
_cell.angle_gamma   90.00
#
_symmetry.space_group_name_H-M   'P 1'
#
loop_
_entity.id
_entity.type
_entity.pdbx_description
1 polymer ?
#
loop_
_entity_poly.entity_id
_entity_poly.type
_entity_poly.pdbx_seq_one_letter_code
_entity_poly.pdbx_strand_id
1 'polypeptide(L)'
;CRQMSAMFGLALPREDVLKGSVSEAEFAARLGPVISADGPVDYVDPIRFFSNTYPTKGLKELLDQVLRRLTGTSGAVSSVFRLDTSFGGGKTHGLIALIHAARAGTSVPNLDEFAAGVPKMSGARVAAFDGEAADPTNGRPLEPGVRAYTPWGEIAWQLGGKLAFDVIKPSDEARRAPGADTLRELIGDETTLIVLDELGEWLRKCPEAGGRDQ
;
A
#
# COMPACT_ATOMS: atom_id res chain seq x y z
N CYS A 1 10.23 -41.00 0.37
CA CYS A 1 8.90 -40.98 -0.32
C CYS A 1 7.67 -41.19 0.58
N ARG A 2 7.79 -41.70 1.81
CA ARG A 2 6.61 -41.99 2.67
C ARG A 2 6.11 -40.79 3.51
N GLN A 3 6.92 -39.74 3.70
CA GLN A 3 6.51 -38.55 4.48
C GLN A 3 5.73 -37.52 3.68
N MET A 4 5.88 -37.45 2.37
CA MET A 4 5.10 -36.54 1.53
C MET A 4 3.62 -36.91 1.43
N SER A 5 3.29 -38.22 1.50
CA SER A 5 1.91 -38.72 1.36
C SER A 5 0.97 -38.30 2.52
N ALA A 6 1.51 -38.02 3.72
CA ALA A 6 0.70 -37.64 4.87
C ALA A 6 0.33 -36.12 4.87
N MET A 7 1.17 -35.31 4.24
CA MET A 7 0.91 -33.86 4.12
C MET A 7 -0.21 -33.56 3.11
N PHE A 8 -0.29 -34.30 2.01
CA PHE A 8 -1.34 -34.14 0.99
C PHE A 8 -2.74 -34.57 1.47
N GLY A 9 -2.84 -35.29 2.60
CA GLY A 9 -4.13 -35.64 3.23
C GLY A 9 -4.69 -34.54 4.15
N LEU A 10 -3.86 -33.58 4.54
CA LEU A 10 -4.22 -32.49 5.46
C LEU A 10 -4.33 -31.11 4.77
N ALA A 11 -3.66 -30.91 3.64
CA ALA A 11 -3.73 -29.68 2.86
C ALA A 11 -3.55 -30.02 1.38
N LEU A 12 -4.49 -29.59 0.56
CA LEU A 12 -4.38 -29.67 -0.89
C LEU A 12 -3.69 -28.39 -1.40
N PRO A 13 -2.60 -28.53 -2.16
CA PRO A 13 -2.01 -27.37 -2.85
C PRO A 13 -3.03 -26.76 -3.81
N ARG A 14 -2.94 -25.44 -4.02
CA ARG A 14 -3.76 -24.74 -5.03
C ARG A 14 -3.54 -25.38 -6.41
N GLU A 15 -4.55 -25.33 -7.26
CA GLU A 15 -4.49 -25.96 -8.61
C GLU A 15 -3.39 -25.38 -9.49
N ASP A 16 -3.09 -24.08 -9.38
CA ASP A 16 -2.02 -23.40 -10.11
C ASP A 16 -0.63 -23.94 -9.72
N VAL A 17 -0.42 -24.23 -8.42
CA VAL A 17 0.80 -24.86 -7.91
C VAL A 17 0.92 -26.31 -8.44
N LEU A 18 -0.19 -27.04 -8.48
CA LEU A 18 -0.21 -28.41 -9.00
C LEU A 18 0.08 -28.46 -10.51
N LYS A 19 -0.32 -27.42 -11.24
CA LYS A 19 -0.08 -27.31 -12.69
C LYS A 19 1.31 -26.74 -13.03
N GLY A 20 2.12 -26.34 -12.03
CA GLY A 20 3.45 -25.75 -12.23
C GLY A 20 3.43 -24.42 -13.01
N SER A 21 2.28 -23.75 -13.02
CA SER A 21 2.09 -22.48 -13.77
C SER A 21 2.43 -21.24 -12.94
N VAL A 22 2.98 -21.39 -11.74
CA VAL A 22 3.25 -20.30 -10.83
C VAL A 22 4.69 -19.84 -10.96
N SER A 23 4.90 -18.57 -11.28
CA SER A 23 6.22 -17.94 -11.27
C SER A 23 6.54 -17.37 -9.87
N GLU A 24 7.83 -17.36 -9.46
CA GLU A 24 8.25 -16.73 -8.20
C GLU A 24 7.84 -15.25 -8.12
N ALA A 25 7.80 -14.55 -9.25
CA ALA A 25 7.37 -13.16 -9.34
C ALA A 25 5.88 -12.96 -8.98
N GLU A 26 5.04 -13.99 -9.15
CA GLU A 26 3.61 -13.94 -8.78
C GLU A 26 3.39 -14.03 -7.27
N PHE A 27 4.38 -14.48 -6.50
CA PHE A 27 4.28 -14.54 -5.03
C PHE A 27 4.84 -13.31 -4.32
N ALA A 28 5.60 -12.48 -5.00
CA ALA A 28 6.13 -11.26 -4.41
C ALA A 28 5.02 -10.20 -4.36
N ALA A 29 4.44 -9.99 -3.18
CA ALA A 29 3.54 -8.87 -2.95
C ALA A 29 4.28 -7.55 -3.20
N ARG A 30 3.82 -6.75 -4.16
CA ARG A 30 4.37 -5.43 -4.49
C ARG A 30 3.26 -4.40 -4.54
N LEU A 31 3.50 -3.21 -3.98
CA LEU A 31 2.51 -2.14 -3.98
C LEU A 31 2.30 -1.53 -5.37
N GLY A 32 3.36 -1.34 -6.13
CA GLY A 32 3.30 -0.70 -7.45
C GLY A 32 2.21 -1.26 -8.35
N PRO A 33 2.20 -2.57 -8.66
CA PRO A 33 1.17 -3.21 -9.48
C PRO A 33 -0.27 -3.09 -8.93
N VAL A 34 -0.43 -3.04 -7.59
CA VAL A 34 -1.75 -2.84 -6.97
C VAL A 34 -2.24 -1.41 -7.13
N ILE A 35 -1.32 -0.43 -7.08
CA ILE A 35 -1.62 0.98 -7.28
C ILE A 35 -2.05 1.25 -8.72
N SER A 36 -1.31 0.72 -9.68
CA SER A 36 -1.55 0.89 -11.13
C SER A 36 -2.61 -0.07 -11.70
N ALA A 37 -3.06 -1.05 -10.90
CA ALA A 37 -4.02 -2.08 -11.29
C ALA A 37 -3.56 -2.93 -12.50
N ASP A 38 -2.25 -3.12 -12.66
CA ASP A 38 -1.62 -3.88 -13.75
C ASP A 38 -0.84 -5.12 -13.25
N GLY A 39 -1.07 -5.52 -12.01
CA GLY A 39 -0.46 -6.69 -11.39
C GLY A 39 -1.22 -7.99 -11.56
N PRO A 40 -0.71 -9.09 -10.94
CA PRO A 40 -1.43 -10.36 -10.90
C PRO A 40 -2.83 -10.18 -10.30
N VAL A 41 -3.83 -10.82 -10.91
CA VAL A 41 -5.24 -10.66 -10.51
C VAL A 41 -5.49 -11.01 -9.04
N ASP A 42 -4.75 -11.94 -8.47
CA ASP A 42 -4.84 -12.31 -7.05
C ASP A 42 -4.44 -11.17 -6.10
N TYR A 43 -3.69 -10.18 -6.59
CA TYR A 43 -3.29 -9.00 -5.83
C TYR A 43 -4.07 -7.73 -6.19
N VAL A 44 -4.59 -7.60 -7.41
CA VAL A 44 -5.31 -6.39 -7.83
C VAL A 44 -6.82 -6.49 -7.64
N ASP A 45 -7.40 -7.69 -7.64
CA ASP A 45 -8.81 -7.91 -7.36
C ASP A 45 -9.04 -8.09 -5.85
N PRO A 46 -9.81 -7.20 -5.20
CA PRO A 46 -10.02 -7.24 -3.75
C PRO A 46 -10.71 -8.53 -3.27
N ILE A 47 -11.64 -9.09 -4.06
CA ILE A 47 -12.37 -10.29 -3.68
C ILE A 47 -11.42 -11.50 -3.72
N ARG A 48 -10.66 -11.63 -4.78
CA ARG A 48 -9.65 -12.70 -4.91
C ARG A 48 -8.56 -12.57 -3.87
N PHE A 49 -8.07 -11.36 -3.64
CA PHE A 49 -7.05 -11.11 -2.63
C PHE A 49 -7.50 -11.61 -1.24
N PHE A 50 -8.66 -11.19 -0.76
CA PHE A 50 -9.16 -11.63 0.54
C PHE A 50 -9.54 -13.11 0.58
N SER A 51 -10.01 -13.69 -0.53
CA SER A 51 -10.30 -15.13 -0.60
C SER A 51 -9.03 -16.00 -0.50
N ASN A 52 -7.90 -15.48 -0.97
CA ASN A 52 -6.61 -16.17 -0.96
C ASN A 52 -5.73 -15.80 0.25
N THR A 53 -6.21 -14.88 1.11
CA THR A 53 -5.45 -14.40 2.28
C THR A 53 -5.92 -15.09 3.55
N TYR A 54 -4.97 -15.59 4.35
CA TYR A 54 -5.27 -16.13 5.66
C TYR A 54 -5.41 -15.00 6.70
N PRO A 55 -6.50 -14.94 7.48
CA PRO A 55 -6.76 -13.87 8.45
C PRO A 55 -5.92 -14.03 9.72
N THR A 56 -4.62 -13.74 9.63
CA THR A 56 -3.71 -13.79 10.78
C THR A 56 -4.09 -12.78 11.86
N LYS A 57 -3.69 -13.03 13.10
CA LYS A 57 -3.95 -12.12 14.22
C LYS A 57 -3.44 -10.70 13.94
N GLY A 58 -2.19 -10.57 13.47
CA GLY A 58 -1.61 -9.26 13.15
C GLY A 58 -2.34 -8.52 12.04
N LEU A 59 -2.80 -9.23 11.00
CA LEU A 59 -3.59 -8.63 9.92
C LEU A 59 -4.96 -8.16 10.41
N LYS A 60 -5.63 -8.93 11.27
CA LYS A 60 -6.90 -8.53 11.90
C LYS A 60 -6.74 -7.29 12.76
N GLU A 61 -5.72 -7.24 13.61
CA GLU A 61 -5.43 -6.08 14.45
C GLU A 61 -5.14 -4.82 13.62
N LEU A 62 -4.37 -4.96 12.54
CA LEU A 62 -4.07 -3.86 11.63
C LEU A 62 -5.33 -3.32 10.96
N LEU A 63 -6.13 -4.20 10.36
CA LEU A 63 -7.37 -3.81 9.67
C LEU A 63 -8.39 -3.21 10.65
N ASP A 64 -8.59 -3.81 11.82
CA ASP A 64 -9.49 -3.29 12.84
C ASP A 64 -9.13 -1.85 13.23
N GLN A 65 -7.88 -1.60 13.57
CA GLN A 65 -7.42 -0.29 14.03
C GLN A 65 -7.55 0.78 12.93
N VAL A 66 -7.06 0.48 11.72
CA VAL A 66 -7.04 1.46 10.63
C VAL A 66 -8.45 1.73 10.11
N LEU A 67 -9.26 0.69 9.89
CA LEU A 67 -10.63 0.87 9.40
C LEU A 67 -11.52 1.59 10.41
N ARG A 68 -11.39 1.32 11.72
CA ARG A 68 -12.11 2.13 12.74
C ARG A 68 -11.71 3.59 12.68
N ARG A 69 -10.44 3.89 12.44
CA ARG A 69 -10.00 5.28 12.28
C ARG A 69 -10.60 5.92 11.03
N LEU A 70 -10.60 5.23 9.90
CA LEU A 70 -11.14 5.74 8.63
C LEU A 70 -12.67 5.91 8.68
N THR A 71 -13.38 5.03 9.38
CA THR A 71 -14.84 5.10 9.53
C THR A 71 -15.31 6.01 10.67
N GLY A 72 -14.39 6.62 11.41
CA GLY A 72 -14.73 7.49 12.55
C GLY A 72 -15.31 6.76 13.76
N THR A 73 -15.24 5.43 13.81
CA THR A 73 -15.75 4.60 14.91
C THR A 73 -14.72 4.32 15.99
N SER A 74 -13.49 4.80 15.81
CA SER A 74 -12.46 4.74 16.85
C SER A 74 -12.60 5.92 17.80
N GLY A 75 -12.32 5.69 19.09
CA GLY A 75 -12.03 6.77 20.03
C GLY A 75 -10.75 7.53 19.64
N ALA A 76 -9.93 7.93 20.62
CA ALA A 76 -8.65 8.63 20.39
C ALA A 76 -7.56 7.67 19.84
N VAL A 77 -7.74 7.19 18.60
CA VAL A 77 -6.75 6.36 17.90
C VAL A 77 -5.85 7.25 17.05
N SER A 78 -4.55 6.96 17.04
CA SER A 78 -3.56 7.65 16.20
C SER A 78 -4.00 7.68 14.73
N SER A 79 -3.67 8.77 14.03
CA SER A 79 -3.77 8.84 12.56
C SER A 79 -2.55 8.28 11.84
N VAL A 80 -1.50 7.92 12.59
CA VAL A 80 -0.27 7.34 12.05
C VAL A 80 -0.06 5.95 12.64
N PHE A 81 0.05 4.97 11.77
CA PHE A 81 0.32 3.57 12.11
C PHE A 81 1.69 3.19 11.56
N ARG A 82 2.52 2.58 12.40
CA ARG A 82 3.81 2.06 12.00
C ARG A 82 3.81 0.54 12.12
N LEU A 83 4.18 -0.11 11.02
CA LEU A 83 4.31 -1.56 10.97
C LEU A 83 5.76 -1.97 11.20
N ASP A 84 6.06 -2.39 12.42
CA ASP A 84 7.36 -2.95 12.77
C ASP A 84 7.26 -4.47 12.81
N THR A 85 7.66 -5.12 11.71
CA THR A 85 7.77 -6.59 11.65
C THR A 85 9.17 -6.97 11.20
N SER A 86 9.63 -8.16 11.62
CA SER A 86 10.85 -8.75 11.09
C SER A 86 10.76 -8.98 9.58
N PHE A 87 11.91 -9.09 8.92
CA PHE A 87 11.98 -9.36 7.47
C PHE A 87 11.10 -10.56 7.08
N GLY A 88 10.32 -10.41 6.03
CA GLY A 88 9.39 -11.45 5.58
C GLY A 88 8.05 -11.50 6.33
N GLY A 89 7.77 -10.58 7.26
CA GLY A 89 6.57 -10.59 8.12
C GLY A 89 5.25 -10.18 7.45
N GLY A 90 5.16 -10.15 6.12
CA GLY A 90 3.90 -9.84 5.41
C GLY A 90 3.47 -8.38 5.45
N LYS A 91 4.41 -7.43 5.66
CA LYS A 91 4.10 -5.98 5.68
C LYS A 91 3.37 -5.52 4.43
N THR A 92 3.99 -5.70 3.27
CA THR A 92 3.41 -5.30 1.98
C THR A 92 2.05 -5.95 1.73
N HIS A 93 1.88 -7.23 2.09
CA HIS A 93 0.60 -7.92 2.01
C HIS A 93 -0.46 -7.27 2.92
N GLY A 94 -0.10 -6.90 4.15
CA GLY A 94 -0.97 -6.15 5.07
C GLY A 94 -1.35 -4.77 4.53
N LEU A 95 -0.42 -4.07 3.89
CA LEU A 95 -0.68 -2.77 3.25
C LEU A 95 -1.63 -2.91 2.05
N ILE A 96 -1.50 -3.95 1.23
CA ILE A 96 -2.42 -4.27 0.14
C ILE A 96 -3.83 -4.55 0.70
N ALA A 97 -3.94 -5.32 1.78
CA ALA A 97 -5.22 -5.55 2.44
C ALA A 97 -5.90 -4.26 2.89
N LEU A 98 -5.15 -3.30 3.46
CA LEU A 98 -5.67 -1.99 3.83
C LEU A 98 -6.15 -1.19 2.62
N ILE A 99 -5.40 -1.17 1.53
CA ILE A 99 -5.77 -0.49 0.29
C ILE A 99 -7.11 -1.03 -0.23
N HIS A 100 -7.24 -2.35 -0.32
CA HIS A 100 -8.48 -2.97 -0.80
C HIS A 100 -9.66 -2.74 0.16
N ALA A 101 -9.46 -2.89 1.46
CA ALA A 101 -10.51 -2.66 2.44
C ALA A 101 -11.01 -1.21 2.45
N ALA A 102 -10.13 -0.23 2.26
CA ALA A 102 -10.48 1.18 2.19
C ALA A 102 -11.16 1.57 0.88
N ARG A 103 -10.71 1.02 -0.25
CA ARG A 103 -11.25 1.33 -1.59
C ARG A 103 -12.57 0.59 -1.88
N ALA A 104 -12.66 -0.67 -1.50
CA ALA A 104 -13.70 -1.60 -1.97
C ALA A 104 -14.23 -2.55 -0.89
N GLY A 105 -14.08 -2.25 0.39
CA GLY A 105 -14.43 -3.15 1.49
C GLY A 105 -15.90 -3.60 1.49
N THR A 106 -16.83 -2.76 1.03
CA THR A 106 -18.26 -3.13 0.90
C THR A 106 -18.49 -4.25 -0.12
N SER A 107 -17.58 -4.43 -1.08
CA SER A 107 -17.65 -5.45 -2.13
C SER A 107 -16.95 -6.75 -1.74
N VAL A 108 -16.25 -6.80 -0.59
CA VAL A 108 -15.53 -7.98 -0.11
C VAL A 108 -16.43 -8.81 0.80
N PRO A 109 -16.90 -10.00 0.37
CA PRO A 109 -17.88 -10.79 1.12
C PRO A 109 -17.37 -11.24 2.49
N ASN A 110 -16.11 -11.69 2.55
CA ASN A 110 -15.49 -12.24 3.76
C ASN A 110 -14.68 -11.23 4.59
N LEU A 111 -14.86 -9.92 4.38
CA LEU A 111 -14.09 -8.91 5.13
C LEU A 111 -14.32 -9.01 6.65
N ASP A 112 -15.49 -9.49 7.07
CA ASP A 112 -15.82 -9.68 8.49
C ASP A 112 -14.93 -10.72 9.20
N GLU A 113 -14.30 -11.61 8.46
CA GLU A 113 -13.31 -12.55 9.01
C GLU A 113 -12.02 -11.85 9.43
N PHE A 114 -11.74 -10.68 8.84
CA PHE A 114 -10.54 -9.87 9.07
C PHE A 114 -10.79 -8.67 9.99
N ALA A 115 -11.98 -8.08 9.94
CA ALA A 115 -12.33 -6.87 10.68
C ALA A 115 -13.75 -6.97 11.24
N ALA A 116 -13.98 -7.95 12.14
CA ALA A 116 -15.29 -8.21 12.73
C ALA A 116 -15.84 -7.00 13.50
N GLY A 117 -17.08 -6.61 13.19
CA GLY A 117 -17.75 -5.51 13.86
C GLY A 117 -17.21 -4.11 13.51
N VAL A 118 -16.36 -4.01 12.48
CA VAL A 118 -15.97 -2.73 11.90
C VAL A 118 -16.89 -2.43 10.72
N PRO A 119 -17.44 -1.21 10.59
CA PRO A 119 -18.25 -0.86 9.44
C PRO A 119 -17.45 -1.02 8.15
N LYS A 120 -18.00 -1.75 7.18
CA LYS A 120 -17.40 -1.84 5.84
C LYS A 120 -17.48 -0.48 5.17
N MET A 121 -16.40 -0.09 4.52
CA MET A 121 -16.33 1.17 3.79
C MET A 121 -15.90 0.93 2.35
N SER A 122 -16.14 1.91 1.50
CA SER A 122 -15.65 1.97 0.13
C SER A 122 -15.46 3.42 -0.28
N GLY A 123 -14.63 3.63 -1.31
CA GLY A 123 -14.45 4.95 -1.88
C GLY A 123 -13.55 5.89 -1.08
N ALA A 124 -12.78 5.40 -0.10
CA ALA A 124 -11.71 6.20 0.48
C ALA A 124 -10.71 6.58 -0.61
N ARG A 125 -10.20 7.81 -0.55
CA ARG A 125 -9.04 8.19 -1.37
C ARG A 125 -7.82 7.46 -0.84
N VAL A 126 -7.14 6.75 -1.72
CA VAL A 126 -5.96 5.96 -1.33
C VAL A 126 -4.80 6.33 -2.23
N ALA A 127 -3.70 6.74 -1.61
CA ALA A 127 -2.41 6.89 -2.27
C ALA A 127 -1.38 5.99 -1.61
N ALA A 128 -0.49 5.43 -2.40
CA ALA A 128 0.56 4.58 -1.89
C ALA A 128 1.90 4.89 -2.57
N PHE A 129 2.97 4.77 -1.80
CA PHE A 129 4.33 4.96 -2.25
C PHE A 129 5.15 3.71 -1.97
N ASP A 130 5.87 3.26 -3.00
CA ASP A 130 6.78 2.12 -2.95
C ASP A 130 8.23 2.63 -3.08
N GLY A 131 8.93 2.68 -1.95
CA GLY A 131 10.30 3.19 -1.89
C GLY A 131 11.33 2.26 -2.53
N GLU A 132 11.02 0.95 -2.66
CA GLU A 132 11.89 0.02 -3.37
C GLU A 132 11.91 0.33 -4.87
N ALA A 133 10.74 0.59 -5.46
CA ALA A 133 10.61 0.91 -6.88
C ALA A 133 10.93 2.38 -7.23
N ALA A 134 10.98 3.26 -6.24
CA ALA A 134 11.20 4.68 -6.46
C ALA A 134 12.64 5.02 -6.87
N ASP A 135 12.78 6.01 -7.75
CA ASP A 135 14.05 6.58 -8.20
C ASP A 135 14.08 8.09 -7.87
N PRO A 136 14.74 8.50 -6.77
CA PRO A 136 14.79 9.91 -6.38
C PRO A 136 15.62 10.78 -7.32
N THR A 137 16.48 10.18 -8.15
CA THR A 137 17.35 10.91 -9.09
C THR A 137 16.60 11.23 -10.38
N ASN A 138 16.04 10.22 -11.03
CA ASN A 138 15.39 10.37 -12.32
C ASN A 138 13.90 10.67 -12.21
N GLY A 139 13.30 10.40 -11.05
CA GLY A 139 11.87 10.58 -10.79
C GLY A 139 11.00 9.56 -11.54
N ARG A 140 9.79 9.37 -11.02
CA ARG A 140 8.76 8.55 -11.66
C ARG A 140 8.04 9.37 -12.73
N PRO A 141 7.94 8.91 -13.98
CA PRO A 141 7.09 9.54 -14.98
C PRO A 141 5.62 9.41 -14.59
N LEU A 142 4.88 10.50 -14.60
CA LEU A 142 3.44 10.58 -14.30
C LEU A 142 2.63 10.71 -15.60
N GLU A 143 3.03 11.65 -16.44
CA GLU A 143 2.53 11.85 -17.79
C GLU A 143 3.66 12.44 -18.68
N PRO A 144 3.50 12.57 -19.99
CA PRO A 144 4.52 13.17 -20.85
C PRO A 144 4.96 14.55 -20.35
N GLY A 145 6.24 14.66 -19.99
CA GLY A 145 6.83 15.91 -19.51
C GLY A 145 6.61 16.20 -18.00
N VAL A 146 5.92 15.33 -17.25
CA VAL A 146 5.69 15.48 -15.80
C VAL A 146 6.31 14.32 -15.06
N ARG A 147 7.11 14.64 -14.03
CA ARG A 147 7.76 13.64 -13.16
C ARG A 147 7.58 14.01 -11.70
N ALA A 148 7.40 12.99 -10.86
CA ALA A 148 7.50 13.11 -9.40
C ALA A 148 8.87 12.59 -8.94
N TYR A 149 9.51 13.35 -8.06
CA TYR A 149 10.83 12.99 -7.51
C TYR A 149 10.77 12.58 -6.04
N THR A 150 9.65 12.82 -5.41
CA THR A 150 9.46 12.58 -3.97
C THR A 150 8.20 11.78 -3.71
N PRO A 151 8.09 11.14 -2.53
CA PRO A 151 6.83 10.51 -2.11
C PRO A 151 5.64 11.47 -2.19
N TRP A 152 5.84 12.75 -1.88
CA TRP A 152 4.79 13.77 -1.89
C TRP A 152 4.22 14.03 -3.29
N GLY A 153 5.11 14.07 -4.30
CA GLY A 153 4.71 14.22 -5.69
C GLY A 153 3.89 13.05 -6.19
N GLU A 154 4.33 11.81 -5.90
CA GLU A 154 3.59 10.61 -6.29
C GLU A 154 2.23 10.51 -5.58
N ILE A 155 2.18 10.81 -4.28
CA ILE A 155 0.96 10.83 -3.48
C ILE A 155 -0.02 11.89 -4.01
N ALA A 156 0.46 13.11 -4.26
CA ALA A 156 -0.39 14.18 -4.79
C ALA A 156 -1.02 13.79 -6.13
N TRP A 157 -0.23 13.22 -7.03
CA TRP A 157 -0.75 12.75 -8.31
C TRP A 157 -1.84 11.68 -8.16
N GLN A 158 -1.65 10.72 -7.26
CA GLN A 158 -2.64 9.66 -7.02
C GLN A 158 -3.92 10.18 -6.36
N LEU A 159 -3.83 11.21 -5.52
CA LEU A 159 -4.98 11.79 -4.83
C LEU A 159 -5.81 12.73 -5.70
N GLY A 160 -5.23 13.45 -6.64
CA GLY A 160 -5.97 14.44 -7.43
C GLY A 160 -5.37 14.79 -8.78
N GLY A 161 -4.54 13.89 -9.33
CA GLY A 161 -3.96 14.08 -10.67
C GLY A 161 -3.11 15.33 -10.77
N LYS A 162 -3.13 15.94 -11.97
CA LYS A 162 -2.31 17.12 -12.26
C LYS A 162 -2.61 18.30 -11.34
N LEU A 163 -3.87 18.55 -10.99
CA LEU A 163 -4.24 19.70 -10.14
C LEU A 163 -3.62 19.58 -8.75
N ALA A 164 -3.70 18.42 -8.14
CA ALA A 164 -3.09 18.18 -6.83
C ALA A 164 -1.56 18.17 -6.90
N PHE A 165 -1.00 17.63 -7.98
CA PHE A 165 0.45 17.69 -8.21
C PHE A 165 0.97 19.10 -8.36
N ASP A 166 0.27 20.00 -9.07
CA ASP A 166 0.69 21.39 -9.26
C ASP A 166 0.81 22.15 -7.92
N VAL A 167 -0.02 21.80 -6.91
CA VAL A 167 0.10 22.36 -5.55
C VAL A 167 1.41 21.97 -4.87
N ILE A 168 1.86 20.72 -5.06
CA ILE A 168 3.06 20.17 -4.41
C ILE A 168 4.34 20.33 -5.24
N LYS A 169 4.22 20.61 -6.51
CA LYS A 169 5.31 20.64 -7.49
C LYS A 169 6.54 21.45 -7.07
N PRO A 170 6.42 22.67 -6.50
CA PRO A 170 7.62 23.40 -6.05
C PRO A 170 8.42 22.65 -4.98
N SER A 171 7.72 21.96 -4.07
CA SER A 171 8.36 21.13 -3.02
C SER A 171 8.97 19.86 -3.60
N ASP A 172 8.30 19.25 -4.56
CA ASP A 172 8.76 18.05 -5.25
C ASP A 172 10.03 18.29 -6.07
N GLU A 173 10.05 19.36 -6.87
CA GLU A 173 11.22 19.77 -7.66
C GLU A 173 12.41 20.17 -6.78
N ALA A 174 12.15 20.83 -5.65
CA ALA A 174 13.17 21.17 -4.66
C ALA A 174 13.62 19.96 -3.83
N ARG A 175 12.97 18.79 -3.97
CA ARG A 175 13.18 17.57 -3.17
C ARG A 175 13.11 17.83 -1.66
N ARG A 176 12.15 18.66 -1.25
CA ARG A 176 11.89 19.02 0.14
C ARG A 176 10.48 18.64 0.56
N ALA A 177 10.32 18.36 1.85
CA ALA A 177 9.01 18.11 2.40
C ALA A 177 8.14 19.38 2.29
N PRO A 178 6.88 19.29 1.85
CA PRO A 178 5.95 20.41 1.85
C PRO A 178 5.59 20.83 3.28
N GLY A 179 5.14 22.08 3.41
CA GLY A 179 4.63 22.58 4.67
C GLY A 179 3.29 21.96 5.06
N ALA A 180 2.93 22.07 6.34
CA ALA A 180 1.69 21.48 6.86
C ALA A 180 0.42 22.01 6.17
N ASP A 181 0.41 23.28 5.78
CA ASP A 181 -0.75 23.89 5.12
C ASP A 181 -0.93 23.34 3.70
N THR A 182 0.17 23.17 2.96
CA THR A 182 0.18 22.54 1.64
C THR A 182 -0.33 21.09 1.71
N LEU A 183 0.07 20.35 2.76
CA LEU A 183 -0.42 18.99 2.98
C LEU A 183 -1.91 18.95 3.32
N ARG A 184 -2.41 19.92 4.11
CA ARG A 184 -3.85 20.03 4.40
C ARG A 184 -4.65 20.32 3.14
N GLU A 185 -4.17 21.23 2.31
CA GLU A 185 -4.80 21.54 1.01
C GLU A 185 -4.84 20.30 0.11
N LEU A 186 -3.74 19.54 0.04
CA LEU A 186 -3.66 18.31 -0.75
C LEU A 186 -4.62 17.22 -0.26
N ILE A 187 -4.68 17.01 1.06
CA ILE A 187 -5.49 15.93 1.65
C ILE A 187 -6.97 16.34 1.69
N GLY A 188 -7.28 17.60 2.01
CA GLY A 188 -8.66 18.08 2.17
C GLY A 188 -9.40 17.39 3.31
N ASP A 189 -10.74 17.38 3.23
CA ASP A 189 -11.64 16.84 4.26
C ASP A 189 -12.09 15.40 3.95
N GLU A 190 -11.71 14.85 2.81
CA GLU A 190 -12.11 13.50 2.41
C GLU A 190 -11.36 12.41 3.17
N THR A 191 -12.04 11.31 3.45
CA THR A 191 -11.41 10.13 4.06
C THR A 191 -10.28 9.64 3.17
N THR A 192 -9.06 9.78 3.65
CA THR A 192 -7.84 9.49 2.88
C THR A 192 -6.93 8.52 3.63
N LEU A 193 -6.47 7.50 2.93
CA LEU A 193 -5.44 6.57 3.38
C LEU A 193 -4.16 6.79 2.57
N ILE A 194 -3.06 7.09 3.26
CA ILE A 194 -1.74 7.18 2.65
C ILE A 194 -0.90 6.01 3.16
N VAL A 195 -0.36 5.23 2.23
CA VAL A 195 0.44 4.04 2.51
C VAL A 195 1.88 4.29 2.05
N LEU A 196 2.84 4.08 2.94
CA LEU A 196 4.26 4.21 2.64
C LEU A 196 4.95 2.87 2.92
N ASP A 197 5.44 2.23 1.87
CA ASP A 197 6.24 1.01 2.00
C ASP A 197 7.70 1.31 1.64
N GLU A 198 8.63 0.63 2.29
CA GLU A 198 10.07 0.69 2.08
C GLU A 198 10.63 2.13 1.94
N LEU A 199 10.08 3.09 2.73
CA LEU A 199 10.54 4.48 2.74
C LEU A 199 12.03 4.59 3.05
N GLY A 200 12.58 3.68 3.86
CA GLY A 200 14.01 3.61 4.16
C GLY A 200 14.86 3.31 2.93
N GLU A 201 14.37 2.50 1.98
CA GLU A 201 15.06 2.23 0.73
C GLU A 201 15.14 3.47 -0.14
N TRP A 202 14.04 4.22 -0.25
CA TRP A 202 14.04 5.49 -0.96
C TRP A 202 15.02 6.48 -0.35
N LEU A 203 15.05 6.62 0.99
CA LEU A 203 15.97 7.52 1.68
C LEU A 203 17.44 7.16 1.41
N ARG A 204 17.78 5.87 1.34
CA ARG A 204 19.15 5.42 1.01
C ARG A 204 19.57 5.76 -0.42
N LYS A 205 18.61 5.85 -1.34
CA LYS A 205 18.84 6.23 -2.75
C LYS A 205 18.89 7.73 -2.96
N CYS A 206 18.42 8.54 -2.01
CA CYS A 206 18.47 9.99 -2.13
C CYS A 206 19.93 10.46 -2.20
N PRO A 207 20.26 11.40 -3.10
CA PRO A 207 21.58 12.04 -3.08
C PRO A 207 21.81 12.65 -1.70
N GLU A 208 23.03 12.49 -1.17
CA GLU A 208 23.40 13.19 0.08
C GLU A 208 23.11 14.67 -0.09
N ALA A 209 22.39 15.25 0.83
CA ALA A 209 22.19 16.70 0.87
C ALA A 209 23.58 17.33 0.90
N GLY A 210 23.97 17.97 -0.21
CA GLY A 210 25.33 18.39 -0.54
C GLY A 210 26.12 18.83 0.68
N GLY A 211 27.30 18.21 0.80
CA GLY A 211 28.21 18.53 1.88
C GLY A 211 28.37 20.05 1.97
N ARG A 212 28.25 20.57 3.16
CA ARG A 212 28.66 21.93 3.44
C ARG A 212 30.15 21.94 3.16
N ASP A 213 30.52 22.46 2.00
CA ASP A 213 31.88 22.91 1.80
C ASP A 213 32.18 23.94 2.90
N GLN A 214 33.06 23.53 3.81
CA GLN A 214 33.67 24.41 4.80
C GLN A 214 34.77 25.20 4.14
#